data_31f8c792a8a0957bca01885bf37d2d69
#
_entry.id   31f8c792a8a0957bca01885bf37d2d69
#
_cell.length_a   1.000
_cell.length_b   1.000
_cell.length_c   1.000
_cell.angle_alpha   90.00
_cell.angle_beta   90.00
_cell.angle_gamma   90.00
#
_symmetry.space_group_name_H-M   'P 1'
#
loop_
_entity.id
_entity.type
_entity.pdbx_description
1 polymer ?
#
loop_
_entity_poly.entity_id
_entity_poly.type
_entity_poly.pdbx_seq_one_letter_code
_entity_poly.pdbx_strand_id
1 'polypeptide(L)'
;GAMHAMDEFLLAFNQQDAAGWAASLNYPHVRFASGTVTVWNSAADFSDTDAFEMLSKSGWDHSHWLTRDVVLVSPQKVHIATVFQRFNNRNEIIGTYQSLYIVTKKDGHWGTQARSSLAP
;
A
#
# COMPACT_ATOMS: atom_id res chain seq x y z
N GLY A 1 -5.22 13.65 -6.36
CA GLY A 1 -5.99 12.50 -6.83
C GLY A 1 -5.41 11.16 -6.38
N ALA A 2 -5.72 10.14 -7.13
CA ALA A 2 -5.35 8.76 -6.77
C ALA A 2 -3.83 8.55 -6.68
N MET A 3 -3.07 9.09 -7.61
CA MET A 3 -1.60 8.95 -7.58
C MET A 3 -0.97 9.61 -6.37
N HIS A 4 -1.49 10.75 -5.95
CA HIS A 4 -1.03 11.41 -4.74
C HIS A 4 -1.31 10.57 -3.48
N ALA A 5 -2.48 9.92 -3.42
CA ALA A 5 -2.80 9.00 -2.33
C ALA A 5 -1.82 7.82 -2.27
N MET A 6 -1.39 7.31 -3.42
CA MET A 6 -0.38 6.26 -3.47
C MET A 6 1.01 6.76 -3.05
N ASP A 7 1.35 8.00 -3.39
CA ASP A 7 2.60 8.63 -2.94
C ASP A 7 2.61 8.76 -1.41
N GLU A 8 1.50 9.21 -0.83
CA GLU A 8 1.36 9.30 0.63
C GLU A 8 1.44 7.93 1.30
N PHE A 9 0.81 6.92 0.71
CA PHE A 9 0.87 5.55 1.18
C PHE A 9 2.32 5.07 1.30
N LEU A 10 3.09 5.22 0.22
CA LEU A 10 4.46 4.74 0.19
C LEU A 10 5.38 5.54 1.09
N LEU A 11 5.19 6.86 1.15
CA LEU A 11 5.99 7.72 2.03
C LEU A 11 5.82 7.31 3.49
N ALA A 12 4.59 7.18 3.96
CA ALA A 12 4.30 6.75 5.33
C ALA A 12 4.83 5.34 5.59
N PHE A 13 4.67 4.44 4.62
CA PHE A 13 5.16 3.08 4.72
C PHE A 13 6.68 3.05 4.90
N ASN A 14 7.42 3.78 4.06
CA ASN A 14 8.87 3.85 4.12
C ASN A 14 9.39 4.49 5.41
N GLN A 15 8.63 5.42 5.98
CA GLN A 15 8.96 6.06 7.25
C GLN A 15 8.54 5.23 8.47
N GLN A 16 7.90 4.09 8.24
CA GLN A 16 7.30 3.26 9.30
C GLN A 16 6.33 4.08 10.17
N ASP A 17 5.61 5.01 9.53
CA ASP A 17 4.62 5.86 10.16
C ASP A 17 3.26 5.16 10.09
N ALA A 18 2.93 4.37 11.12
CA ALA A 18 1.70 3.59 11.15
C ALA A 18 0.44 4.48 11.04
N ALA A 19 0.43 5.61 11.73
CA ALA A 19 -0.71 6.53 11.70
C ALA A 19 -0.88 7.18 10.33
N GLY A 20 0.21 7.65 9.72
CA GLY A 20 0.20 8.23 8.38
C GLY A 20 -0.20 7.20 7.31
N TRP A 21 0.28 5.98 7.45
CA TRP A 21 -0.08 4.89 6.55
C TRP A 21 -1.59 4.59 6.64
N ALA A 22 -2.11 4.45 7.87
CA ALA A 22 -3.55 4.24 8.10
C ALA A 22 -4.39 5.39 7.54
N ALA A 23 -3.92 6.65 7.65
CA ALA A 23 -4.60 7.82 7.12
C ALA A 23 -4.61 7.89 5.58
N SER A 24 -3.68 7.20 4.91
CA SER A 24 -3.61 7.14 3.45
C SER A 24 -4.64 6.17 2.84
N LEU A 25 -5.41 5.47 3.67
CA LEU A 25 -6.37 4.46 3.26
C LEU A 25 -7.80 4.99 3.36
N ASN A 26 -8.72 4.32 2.67
CA ASN A 26 -10.15 4.43 2.91
C ASN A 26 -10.68 3.11 3.46
N TYR A 27 -11.71 3.18 4.30
CA TYR A 27 -12.23 2.03 5.05
C TYR A 27 -13.67 1.69 4.66
N PRO A 28 -14.08 0.43 4.72
CA PRO A 28 -13.24 -0.73 5.07
C PRO A 28 -12.12 -0.90 4.05
N HIS A 29 -10.93 -1.22 4.54
CA HIS A 29 -9.78 -1.51 3.67
C HIS A 29 -9.61 -3.03 3.54
N VAL A 30 -9.41 -3.52 2.31
CA VAL A 30 -9.33 -4.94 2.01
C VAL A 30 -7.96 -5.26 1.40
N ARG A 31 -7.32 -6.32 1.89
CA ARG A 31 -6.05 -6.80 1.36
C ARG A 31 -6.15 -8.26 0.98
N PHE A 32 -5.74 -8.56 -0.26
CA PHE A 32 -5.58 -9.92 -0.78
C PHE A 32 -4.08 -10.18 -0.88
N ALA A 33 -3.53 -10.95 0.03
CA ALA A 33 -2.11 -11.29 -0.01
C ALA A 33 -1.81 -12.48 0.90
N SER A 34 -0.74 -13.20 0.59
CA SER A 34 -0.26 -14.33 1.40
C SER A 34 -1.31 -15.42 1.60
N GLY A 35 -2.17 -15.62 0.59
CA GLY A 35 -3.23 -16.65 0.63
C GLY A 35 -4.41 -16.30 1.54
N THR A 36 -4.51 -15.07 2.03
CA THR A 36 -5.57 -14.63 2.94
C THR A 36 -6.25 -13.36 2.45
N VAL A 37 -7.46 -13.12 2.95
CA VAL A 37 -8.19 -11.86 2.79
C VAL A 37 -8.30 -11.22 4.17
N THR A 38 -7.77 -10.01 4.30
CA THR A 38 -7.83 -9.25 5.54
C THR A 38 -8.65 -8.00 5.32
N VAL A 39 -9.52 -7.68 6.28
CA VAL A 39 -10.37 -6.49 6.26
C VAL A 39 -10.13 -5.69 7.52
N TRP A 40 -9.85 -4.40 7.36
CA TRP A 40 -9.77 -3.45 8.46
C TRP A 40 -10.91 -2.45 8.32
N ASN A 41 -11.69 -2.28 9.37
CA ASN A 41 -12.87 -1.41 9.32
C ASN A 41 -12.58 0.04 9.70
N SER A 42 -11.42 0.30 10.29
CA SER A 42 -11.04 1.64 10.75
C SER A 42 -9.53 1.83 10.77
N ALA A 43 -9.10 3.08 10.80
CA ALA A 43 -7.69 3.43 10.96
C ALA A 43 -7.10 2.87 12.26
N ALA A 44 -7.87 2.85 13.34
CA ALA A 44 -7.42 2.29 14.61
C ALA A 44 -7.10 0.81 14.49
N ASP A 45 -7.96 0.03 13.82
CA ASP A 45 -7.71 -1.40 13.58
C ASP A 45 -6.44 -1.61 12.75
N PHE A 46 -6.23 -0.77 11.74
CA PHE A 46 -5.10 -0.90 10.84
C PHE A 46 -3.78 -0.55 11.54
N SER A 47 -3.76 0.44 12.40
CA SER A 47 -2.56 0.92 13.09
C SER A 47 -1.94 -0.11 14.04
N ASP A 48 -2.69 -1.13 14.42
CA ASP A 48 -2.22 -2.19 15.30
C ASP A 48 -1.41 -3.28 14.56
N THR A 49 -1.16 -3.11 13.25
CA THR A 49 -0.41 -4.12 12.50
C THR A 49 1.07 -4.06 12.82
N ASP A 50 1.72 -5.23 12.84
CA ASP A 50 3.17 -5.37 13.04
C ASP A 50 3.93 -5.59 11.72
N ALA A 51 3.36 -5.13 10.60
CA ALA A 51 3.91 -5.36 9.27
C ALA A 51 5.35 -4.88 9.12
N PHE A 52 5.69 -3.73 9.72
CA PHE A 52 7.05 -3.18 9.66
C PHE A 52 8.07 -4.07 10.35
N GLU A 53 7.72 -4.64 11.49
CA GLU A 53 8.60 -5.55 12.21
C GLU A 53 8.91 -6.80 11.40
N MET A 54 7.87 -7.40 10.80
CA MET A 54 8.02 -8.59 9.96
C MET A 54 8.86 -8.31 8.73
N LEU A 55 8.63 -7.17 8.07
CA LEU A 55 9.40 -6.75 6.89
C LEU A 55 10.86 -6.48 7.24
N SER A 56 11.12 -5.80 8.35
CA SER A 56 12.49 -5.50 8.80
C SER A 56 13.28 -6.76 9.05
N LYS A 57 12.66 -7.81 9.58
CA LYS A 57 13.29 -9.12 9.78
C LYS A 57 13.72 -9.78 8.48
N SER A 58 13.04 -9.47 7.37
CA SER A 58 13.39 -9.99 6.04
C SER A 58 14.52 -9.21 5.36
N GLY A 59 15.05 -8.17 5.99
CA GLY A 59 16.07 -7.29 5.44
C GLY A 59 15.53 -6.05 4.77
N TRP A 60 14.21 -5.85 4.76
CA TRP A 60 13.60 -4.68 4.16
C TRP A 60 13.95 -3.39 4.91
N ASP A 61 14.27 -2.35 4.14
CA ASP A 61 14.48 -1.00 4.63
C ASP A 61 13.45 -0.02 4.04
N HIS A 62 13.25 -0.08 2.71
CA HIS A 62 12.31 0.78 2.02
C HIS A 62 11.85 0.14 0.70
N SER A 63 10.82 0.73 0.10
CA SER A 63 10.27 0.31 -1.18
C SER A 63 10.13 1.48 -2.14
N HIS A 64 10.13 1.18 -3.45
CA HIS A 64 9.84 2.15 -4.52
C HIS A 64 8.86 1.57 -5.52
N TRP A 65 8.03 2.43 -6.09
CA TRP A 65 7.24 2.10 -7.27
C TRP A 65 8.17 2.01 -8.48
N LEU A 66 8.20 0.86 -9.15
CA LEU A 66 8.89 0.75 -10.43
C LEU A 66 7.96 1.23 -11.56
N THR A 67 6.71 0.76 -11.56
CA THR A 67 5.69 1.19 -12.52
C THR A 67 4.34 1.35 -11.81
N ARG A 68 3.52 2.29 -12.32
CA ARG A 68 2.14 2.51 -11.90
C ARG A 68 1.30 2.80 -13.13
N ASP A 69 0.44 1.85 -13.51
CA ASP A 69 -0.39 1.94 -14.70
C ASP A 69 -1.87 2.01 -14.32
N VAL A 70 -2.54 3.09 -14.71
CA VAL A 70 -3.99 3.22 -14.52
C VAL A 70 -4.68 2.27 -15.48
N VAL A 71 -5.45 1.32 -14.95
CA VAL A 71 -6.15 0.31 -15.77
C VAL A 71 -7.65 0.55 -15.84
N LEU A 72 -8.24 1.18 -14.83
CA LEU A 72 -9.63 1.61 -14.83
C LEU A 72 -9.72 2.96 -14.13
N VAL A 73 -10.54 3.87 -14.64
CA VAL A 73 -10.67 5.20 -14.06
C VAL A 73 -12.13 5.66 -14.10
N SER A 74 -12.58 6.22 -12.98
CA SER A 74 -13.83 6.96 -12.87
C SER A 74 -13.59 8.19 -11.96
N PRO A 75 -14.57 9.11 -11.83
CA PRO A 75 -14.37 10.30 -10.99
C PRO A 75 -14.06 10.00 -9.52
N GLN A 76 -14.45 8.82 -9.01
CA GLN A 76 -14.34 8.50 -7.59
C GLN A 76 -13.61 7.18 -7.31
N LYS A 77 -13.12 6.50 -8.35
CA LYS A 77 -12.44 5.22 -8.19
C LYS A 77 -11.47 4.98 -9.33
N VAL A 78 -10.23 4.63 -8.96
CA VAL A 78 -9.16 4.36 -9.92
C VAL A 78 -8.51 3.04 -9.54
N HIS A 79 -8.34 2.15 -10.52
CA HIS A 79 -7.60 0.91 -10.35
C HIS A 79 -6.23 1.09 -10.99
N ILE A 80 -5.18 0.77 -10.23
CA ILE A 80 -3.79 1.00 -10.65
C ILE A 80 -3.01 -0.30 -10.50
N ALA A 81 -2.50 -0.81 -11.62
CA ALA A 81 -1.60 -1.94 -11.62
C ALA A 81 -0.19 -1.42 -11.36
N THR A 82 0.52 -2.07 -10.44
CA THR A 82 1.85 -1.62 -10.03
C THR A 82 2.87 -2.74 -10.10
N VAL A 83 4.12 -2.34 -10.27
CA VAL A 83 5.28 -3.17 -9.91
C VAL A 83 6.06 -2.36 -8.88
N PHE A 84 6.37 -2.96 -7.75
CA PHE A 84 7.18 -2.30 -6.73
C PHE A 84 8.40 -3.14 -6.38
N GLN A 85 9.42 -2.47 -5.85
CA GLN A 85 10.66 -3.12 -5.44
C GLN A 85 10.91 -2.85 -3.96
N ARG A 86 11.42 -3.88 -3.28
CA ARG A 86 11.90 -3.78 -1.89
C ARG A 86 13.42 -3.68 -1.90
N PHE A 87 13.94 -2.86 -1.02
CA PHE A 87 15.38 -2.60 -0.89
C PHE A 87 15.83 -2.84 0.56
N ASN A 88 17.09 -3.29 0.71
CA ASN A 88 17.71 -3.34 2.02
C ASN A 88 18.37 -2.00 2.38
N ASN A 89 19.03 -1.92 3.54
CA ASN A 89 19.67 -0.69 4.01
C ASN A 89 20.93 -0.30 3.24
N ARG A 90 21.39 -1.16 2.31
CA ARG A 90 22.49 -0.88 1.39
C ARG A 90 21.99 -0.50 0.00
N ASN A 91 20.69 -0.24 -0.10
CA ASN A 91 20.02 0.13 -1.35
C ASN A 91 20.11 -0.95 -2.43
N GLU A 92 20.20 -2.20 -2.02
CA GLU A 92 20.16 -3.36 -2.90
C GLU A 92 18.72 -3.86 -3.04
N ILE A 93 18.34 -4.28 -4.25
CA ILE A 93 17.01 -4.84 -4.52
C ILE A 93 16.93 -6.24 -3.91
N ILE A 94 15.97 -6.45 -2.99
CA ILE A 94 15.73 -7.76 -2.39
C ILE A 94 14.46 -8.44 -2.90
N GLY A 95 13.65 -7.74 -3.69
CA GLY A 95 12.47 -8.32 -4.33
C GLY A 95 11.77 -7.35 -5.26
N THR A 96 11.09 -7.90 -6.27
CA THR A 96 10.29 -7.14 -7.24
C THR A 96 8.95 -7.85 -7.38
N TYR A 97 7.83 -7.14 -7.17
CA TYR A 97 6.52 -7.75 -7.07
C TYR A 97 5.45 -6.96 -7.79
N GLN A 98 4.45 -7.68 -8.31
CA GLN A 98 3.25 -7.09 -8.92
C GLN A 98 2.16 -6.91 -7.87
N SER A 99 1.40 -5.82 -8.00
CA SER A 99 0.26 -5.52 -7.15
C SER A 99 -0.81 -4.76 -7.91
N LEU A 100 -2.03 -4.78 -7.38
CA LEU A 100 -3.14 -3.98 -7.86
C LEU A 100 -3.68 -3.16 -6.69
N TYR A 101 -3.87 -1.86 -6.91
CA TYR A 101 -4.42 -0.94 -5.92
C TYR A 101 -5.73 -0.37 -6.43
N ILE A 102 -6.75 -0.36 -5.57
CA ILE A 102 -8.01 0.31 -5.83
C ILE A 102 -8.08 1.52 -4.91
N VAL A 103 -8.00 2.71 -5.51
CA VAL A 103 -7.98 3.99 -4.80
C VAL A 103 -9.32 4.67 -5.01
N THR A 104 -9.96 5.07 -3.93
CA THR A 104 -11.29 5.66 -3.95
C THR A 104 -11.26 7.08 -3.41
N LYS A 105 -12.22 7.90 -3.87
CA LYS A 105 -12.51 9.20 -3.28
C LYS A 105 -13.76 9.05 -2.43
N LYS A 106 -13.62 9.23 -1.12
CA LYS A 106 -14.70 9.07 -0.16
C LYS A 106 -14.75 10.31 0.75
N ASP A 107 -15.86 11.02 0.73
CA ASP A 107 -16.02 12.28 1.48
C ASP A 107 -14.88 13.27 1.18
N GLY A 108 -14.50 13.38 -0.09
CA GLY A 108 -13.43 14.26 -0.53
C GLY A 108 -12.02 13.74 -0.30
N HIS A 109 -11.86 12.58 0.34
CA HIS A 109 -10.57 11.98 0.66
C HIS A 109 -10.23 10.86 -0.32
N TRP A 110 -9.12 10.99 -1.06
CA TRP A 110 -8.55 9.92 -1.85
C TRP A 110 -7.72 9.02 -0.96
N GLY A 111 -8.03 7.72 -0.97
CA GLY A 111 -7.30 6.72 -0.19
C GLY A 111 -7.38 5.34 -0.83
N THR A 112 -6.36 4.53 -0.57
CA THR A 112 -6.36 3.13 -1.01
C THR A 112 -7.39 2.36 -0.20
N GLN A 113 -8.37 1.77 -0.88
CA GLN A 113 -9.42 0.99 -0.22
C GLN A 113 -9.27 -0.51 -0.41
N ALA A 114 -8.62 -0.94 -1.46
CA ALA A 114 -8.30 -2.35 -1.65
C ALA A 114 -6.95 -2.49 -2.31
N ARG A 115 -6.27 -3.58 -2.00
CA ARG A 115 -5.01 -3.95 -2.63
C ARG A 115 -4.86 -5.44 -2.71
N SER A 116 -4.25 -5.88 -3.82
CA SER A 116 -3.87 -7.27 -4.03
C SER A 116 -2.37 -7.29 -4.32
N SER A 117 -1.62 -8.10 -3.60
CA SER A 117 -0.17 -8.17 -3.76
C SER A 117 0.30 -9.60 -3.96
N LEU A 118 1.24 -9.78 -4.87
CA LEU A 118 1.91 -11.06 -5.08
C LEU A 118 3.19 -11.19 -4.23
N ALA A 119 3.51 -10.16 -3.44
CA ALA A 119 4.62 -10.23 -2.49
C ALA A 119 4.33 -11.22 -1.37
N PRO A 120 5.37 -11.96 -0.92
CA PRO A 120 5.20 -12.88 0.20
C PRO A 120 4.99 -12.15 1.53
#